data_847e64548a954853e96f1a7429d5bcdd
#
_entry.id   847e64548a954853e96f1a7429d5bcdd
#
_cell.length_a   1.000
_cell.length_b   1.000
_cell.length_c   1.000
_cell.angle_alpha   90.00
_cell.angle_beta   90.00
_cell.angle_gamma   90.00
#
_symmetry.space_group_name_H-M   'P 1'
#
loop_
_entity.id
_entity.type
_entity.pdbx_description
1 polymer ?
#
loop_
_entity_poly.entity_id
_entity_poly.type
_entity_poly.pdbx_seq_one_letter_code
_entity_poly.pdbx_strand_id
1 'polypeptide(L)'
;MMTNNTFIKRQPVLAYFVLTLVISWGSLLLIMGVGGILGTTAVPTEREPFLYVGMLLGPSIAGLLLTGLVYGRLGFRELLSRLRCWQVGVGWYVIAILTSPGLLAVALLLLSLFSPAFVPGILTSSNKVSLLVSGLVAGILVGIFEELGWTGFAIPRLRLRYGILSTGLIVGLVWGLWHMPLFIASARASQSVPPILKLAVLLFSFLPAFRVLMVWVYDRTGSLLVAMLMHMSQTATALIFAIPAADTPTVVSNLVYAVALWLFVALVARANRGQLERV
;
A
#
# COMPACT_ATOMS: atom_id res chain seq x y z
N MET A 1 -3.21 42.60 -4.51
CA MET A 1 -2.34 41.47 -4.91
C MET A 1 -2.28 40.52 -3.74
N MET A 2 -3.07 39.45 -3.76
CA MET A 2 -3.01 38.41 -2.73
C MET A 2 -1.72 37.61 -2.93
N THR A 3 -0.87 37.58 -1.93
CA THR A 3 0.37 36.82 -1.92
C THR A 3 0.04 35.31 -1.99
N ASN A 4 0.10 34.78 -3.19
CA ASN A 4 -0.21 33.40 -3.56
C ASN A 4 0.84 32.38 -3.04
N ASN A 5 1.37 32.61 -1.85
CA ASN A 5 2.51 31.92 -1.29
C ASN A 5 2.10 31.08 -0.06
N THR A 6 0.99 30.34 -0.19
CA THR A 6 0.52 29.45 0.88
C THR A 6 1.47 28.27 1.07
N PHE A 7 1.63 27.80 2.30
CA PHE A 7 2.40 26.58 2.67
C PHE A 7 2.09 25.39 1.74
N ILE A 8 0.80 25.21 1.38
CA ILE A 8 0.33 24.14 0.49
C ILE A 8 1.01 24.18 -0.89
N LYS A 9 1.25 25.37 -1.45
CA LYS A 9 1.93 25.50 -2.75
C LYS A 9 3.43 25.31 -2.64
N ARG A 10 4.04 25.65 -1.50
CA ARG A 10 5.49 25.47 -1.28
C ARG A 10 5.86 24.04 -0.96
N GLN A 11 5.01 23.33 -0.21
CA GLN A 11 5.24 21.97 0.29
C GLN A 11 4.03 21.06 0.01
N PRO A 12 3.66 20.85 -1.28
CA PRO A 12 2.41 20.17 -1.62
C PRO A 12 2.40 18.69 -1.18
N VAL A 13 3.56 18.01 -1.20
CA VAL A 13 3.66 16.62 -0.78
C VAL A 13 3.53 16.47 0.72
N LEU A 14 4.17 17.36 1.50
CA LEU A 14 4.02 17.36 2.96
C LEU A 14 2.57 17.67 3.36
N ALA A 15 1.93 18.65 2.70
CA ALA A 15 0.51 18.94 2.91
C ALA A 15 -0.37 17.73 2.58
N TYR A 16 -0.04 16.99 1.51
CA TYR A 16 -0.74 15.74 1.15
C TYR A 16 -0.61 14.68 2.24
N PHE A 17 0.60 14.40 2.73
CA PHE A 17 0.80 13.40 3.78
C PHE A 17 0.04 13.75 5.06
N VAL A 18 0.16 14.99 5.53
CA VAL A 18 -0.56 15.45 6.72
C VAL A 18 -2.07 15.34 6.53
N LEU A 19 -2.60 15.81 5.41
CA LEU A 19 -4.03 15.78 5.15
C LEU A 19 -4.56 14.35 5.04
N THR A 20 -3.81 13.45 4.39
CA THR A 20 -4.13 12.02 4.31
C THR A 20 -4.24 11.41 5.71
N LEU A 21 -3.24 11.63 6.57
CA LEU A 21 -3.28 11.11 7.94
C LEU A 21 -4.43 11.72 8.74
N VAL A 22 -4.65 13.03 8.66
CA VAL A 22 -5.74 13.70 9.39
C VAL A 22 -7.11 13.17 8.97
N ILE A 23 -7.36 12.99 7.68
CA ILE A 23 -8.65 12.47 7.20
C ILE A 23 -8.81 11.01 7.61
N SER A 24 -7.83 10.15 7.33
CA SER A 24 -7.94 8.71 7.64
C SER A 24 -7.99 8.45 9.13
N TRP A 25 -7.03 8.95 9.89
CA TRP A 25 -6.96 8.70 11.33
C TRP A 25 -8.08 9.41 12.09
N GLY A 26 -8.48 10.61 11.64
CA GLY A 26 -9.66 11.32 12.16
C GLY A 26 -10.93 10.52 11.94
N SER A 27 -11.13 9.94 10.76
CA SER A 27 -12.27 9.05 10.49
C SER A 27 -12.26 7.82 11.41
N LEU A 28 -11.09 7.18 11.58
CA LEU A 28 -10.95 6.04 12.48
C LEU A 28 -11.23 6.43 13.94
N LEU A 29 -10.73 7.60 14.38
CA LEU A 29 -10.99 8.09 15.74
C LEU A 29 -12.50 8.29 15.98
N LEU A 30 -13.24 8.81 15.00
CA LEU A 30 -14.68 8.97 15.10
C LEU A 30 -15.43 7.63 15.14
N ILE A 31 -14.96 6.61 14.42
CA ILE A 31 -15.62 5.30 14.31
C ILE A 31 -15.26 4.40 15.52
N MET A 32 -13.99 4.32 15.87
CA MET A 32 -13.46 3.40 16.89
C MET A 32 -13.36 4.03 18.29
N GLY A 33 -13.27 5.36 18.36
CA GLY A 33 -12.87 6.06 19.57
C GLY A 33 -11.39 5.82 19.92
N VAL A 34 -10.92 6.49 20.98
CA VAL A 34 -9.54 6.37 21.46
C VAL A 34 -9.20 4.93 21.87
N GLY A 35 -10.11 4.27 22.58
CA GLY A 35 -9.90 2.90 23.05
C GLY A 35 -9.77 1.89 21.90
N GLY A 36 -10.55 2.04 20.82
CA GLY A 36 -10.44 1.21 19.63
C GLY A 36 -9.10 1.41 18.92
N ILE A 37 -8.67 2.66 18.70
CA ILE A 37 -7.36 2.96 18.09
C ILE A 37 -6.21 2.38 18.93
N LEU A 38 -6.28 2.52 20.24
CA LEU A 38 -5.26 1.98 21.14
C LEU A 38 -5.36 0.46 21.33
N GLY A 39 -6.39 -0.20 20.78
CA GLY A 39 -6.62 -1.64 20.94
C GLY A 39 -6.99 -2.04 22.38
N THR A 40 -7.55 -1.12 23.17
CA THR A 40 -8.00 -1.38 24.55
C THR A 40 -9.50 -1.69 24.63
N THR A 41 -10.26 -1.36 23.59
CA THR A 41 -11.70 -1.66 23.44
C THR A 41 -11.92 -2.37 22.10
N ALA A 42 -12.77 -3.41 22.10
CA ALA A 42 -13.19 -4.06 20.87
C ALA A 42 -14.03 -3.11 20.01
N VAL A 43 -13.83 -3.15 18.72
CA VAL A 43 -14.66 -2.43 17.75
C VAL A 43 -15.84 -3.33 17.38
N PRO A 44 -17.09 -2.83 17.47
CA PRO A 44 -18.26 -3.59 17.04
C PRO A 44 -18.14 -4.00 15.56
N THR A 45 -18.51 -5.25 15.25
CA THR A 45 -18.35 -5.85 13.91
C THR A 45 -19.11 -5.08 12.82
N GLU A 46 -20.25 -4.50 13.17
CA GLU A 46 -21.04 -3.66 12.27
C GLU A 46 -20.33 -2.36 11.86
N ARG A 47 -19.30 -1.93 12.58
CA ARG A 47 -18.49 -0.75 12.26
C ARG A 47 -17.27 -1.06 11.41
N GLU A 48 -16.85 -2.32 11.31
CA GLU A 48 -15.64 -2.71 10.58
C GLU A 48 -15.63 -2.23 9.11
N PRO A 49 -16.73 -2.34 8.33
CA PRO A 49 -16.73 -1.84 6.95
C PRO A 49 -16.43 -0.33 6.85
N PHE A 50 -16.89 0.45 7.82
CA PHE A 50 -16.67 1.90 7.85
C PHE A 50 -15.22 2.26 8.16
N LEU A 51 -14.46 1.38 8.85
CA LEU A 51 -13.03 1.58 9.08
C LEU A 51 -12.26 1.60 7.76
N TYR A 52 -12.54 0.63 6.89
CA TYR A 52 -11.89 0.58 5.57
C TYR A 52 -12.27 1.77 4.71
N VAL A 53 -13.55 2.16 4.69
CA VAL A 53 -14.01 3.35 3.97
C VAL A 53 -13.31 4.60 4.49
N GLY A 54 -13.28 4.81 5.81
CA GLY A 54 -12.64 5.96 6.45
C GLY A 54 -11.13 6.03 6.13
N MET A 55 -10.46 4.89 6.12
CA MET A 55 -9.06 4.82 5.71
C MET A 55 -8.86 5.23 4.25
N LEU A 56 -9.58 4.61 3.31
CA LEU A 56 -9.44 4.83 1.87
C LEU A 56 -9.76 6.25 1.42
N LEU A 57 -10.65 6.95 2.13
CA LEU A 57 -11.01 8.33 1.80
C LEU A 57 -9.82 9.30 1.96
N GLY A 58 -8.91 9.07 2.90
CA GLY A 58 -7.79 9.97 3.16
C GLY A 58 -6.91 10.22 1.94
N PRO A 59 -6.24 9.20 1.35
CA PRO A 59 -5.39 9.38 0.19
C PRO A 59 -6.12 9.99 -1.01
N SER A 60 -7.34 9.51 -1.32
CA SER A 60 -8.14 10.00 -2.44
C SER A 60 -8.54 11.46 -2.28
N ILE A 61 -9.16 11.80 -1.15
CA ILE A 61 -9.66 13.17 -0.90
C ILE A 61 -8.48 14.14 -0.86
N ALA A 62 -7.42 13.81 -0.11
CA ALA A 62 -6.23 14.66 -0.02
C ALA A 62 -5.59 14.89 -1.41
N GLY A 63 -5.44 13.82 -2.19
CA GLY A 63 -4.85 13.89 -3.53
C GLY A 63 -5.67 14.72 -4.50
N LEU A 64 -6.98 14.47 -4.59
CA LEU A 64 -7.88 15.21 -5.49
C LEU A 64 -8.05 16.67 -5.05
N LEU A 65 -8.21 16.92 -3.76
CA LEU A 65 -8.34 18.27 -3.21
C LEU A 65 -7.09 19.11 -3.52
N LEU A 66 -5.90 18.58 -3.22
CA LEU A 66 -4.65 19.28 -3.48
C LEU A 66 -4.34 19.39 -4.97
N THR A 67 -4.76 18.43 -5.79
CA THR A 67 -4.70 18.57 -7.25
C THR A 67 -5.48 19.79 -7.70
N GLY A 68 -6.71 19.97 -7.22
CA GLY A 68 -7.55 21.12 -7.52
C GLY A 68 -6.99 22.43 -7.00
N LEU A 69 -6.58 22.48 -5.72
CA LEU A 69 -6.12 23.72 -5.06
C LEU A 69 -4.75 24.20 -5.58
N VAL A 70 -3.85 23.29 -5.92
CA VAL A 70 -2.48 23.65 -6.32
C VAL A 70 -2.34 23.80 -7.83
N TYR A 71 -2.95 22.91 -8.61
CA TYR A 71 -2.75 22.79 -10.05
C TYR A 71 -4.01 23.06 -10.88
N GLY A 72 -5.18 23.15 -10.23
CA GLY A 72 -6.45 23.46 -10.88
C GLY A 72 -6.82 22.44 -11.97
N ARG A 73 -7.45 22.94 -13.03
CA ARG A 73 -7.89 22.12 -14.18
C ARG A 73 -6.75 21.37 -14.88
N LEU A 74 -5.56 21.97 -14.92
CA LEU A 74 -4.38 21.33 -15.54
C LEU A 74 -3.96 20.08 -14.76
N GLY A 75 -3.95 20.14 -13.43
CA GLY A 75 -3.64 19.00 -12.61
C GLY A 75 -4.61 17.82 -12.79
N PHE A 76 -5.92 18.10 -12.94
CA PHE A 76 -6.90 17.04 -13.25
C PHE A 76 -6.74 16.46 -14.64
N ARG A 77 -6.39 17.30 -15.66
CA ARG A 77 -6.10 16.82 -17.01
C ARG A 77 -4.88 15.90 -17.02
N GLU A 78 -3.84 16.25 -16.29
CA GLU A 78 -2.64 15.44 -16.13
C GLU A 78 -2.96 14.11 -15.38
N LEU A 79 -3.71 14.16 -14.29
CA LEU A 79 -4.14 12.95 -13.56
C LEU A 79 -4.92 12.02 -14.50
N LEU A 80 -5.87 12.56 -15.26
CA LEU A 80 -6.69 11.79 -16.19
C LEU A 80 -5.88 11.22 -17.35
N SER A 81 -4.89 11.95 -17.88
CA SER A 81 -4.00 11.43 -18.94
C SER A 81 -3.19 10.22 -18.47
N ARG A 82 -2.66 10.27 -17.24
CA ARG A 82 -1.93 9.15 -16.63
C ARG A 82 -2.85 7.95 -16.33
N LEU A 83 -4.09 8.20 -15.95
CA LEU A 83 -5.09 7.14 -15.76
C LEU A 83 -5.48 6.47 -17.09
N ARG A 84 -5.54 7.24 -18.18
CA ARG A 84 -5.84 6.74 -19.54
C ARG A 84 -4.62 6.16 -20.26
N CYS A 85 -3.43 6.21 -19.66
CA CYS A 85 -2.21 5.63 -20.22
C CYS A 85 -2.23 4.09 -20.04
N TRP A 86 -2.99 3.42 -20.91
CA TRP A 86 -3.10 1.96 -20.91
C TRP A 86 -2.24 1.28 -22.00
N GLN A 87 -1.82 2.04 -23.03
CA GLN A 87 -0.97 1.54 -24.12
C GLN A 87 0.50 1.42 -23.68
N VAL A 88 0.76 0.49 -22.77
CA VAL A 88 2.10 0.13 -22.31
C VAL A 88 2.41 -1.31 -22.70
N GLY A 89 3.69 -1.67 -22.76
CA GLY A 89 4.10 -3.03 -23.11
C GLY A 89 3.49 -4.07 -22.16
N VAL A 90 3.01 -5.19 -22.71
CA VAL A 90 2.35 -6.26 -21.95
C VAL A 90 3.16 -6.76 -20.77
N GLY A 91 4.49 -6.73 -20.85
CA GLY A 91 5.38 -7.11 -19.76
C GLY A 91 5.16 -6.30 -18.47
N TRP A 92 4.74 -5.03 -18.58
CA TRP A 92 4.44 -4.21 -17.40
C TRP A 92 3.16 -4.64 -16.69
N TYR A 93 2.17 -5.11 -17.43
CA TYR A 93 0.96 -5.71 -16.87
C TYR A 93 1.28 -7.03 -16.17
N VAL A 94 2.13 -7.87 -16.78
CA VAL A 94 2.62 -9.12 -16.17
C VAL A 94 3.35 -8.83 -14.85
N ILE A 95 4.27 -7.87 -14.84
CA ILE A 95 4.98 -7.44 -13.62
C ILE A 95 3.98 -6.93 -12.58
N ALA A 96 3.07 -6.02 -12.95
CA ALA A 96 2.12 -5.43 -12.02
C ALA A 96 1.20 -6.50 -11.38
N ILE A 97 0.72 -7.46 -12.16
CA ILE A 97 -0.24 -8.45 -11.68
C ILE A 97 0.44 -9.63 -10.99
N LEU A 98 1.62 -10.07 -11.43
CA LEU A 98 2.22 -11.31 -10.96
C LEU A 98 3.32 -11.13 -9.90
N THR A 99 3.82 -9.92 -9.67
CA THR A 99 4.90 -9.72 -8.67
C THR A 99 4.46 -10.17 -7.27
N SER A 100 3.31 -9.68 -6.79
CA SER A 100 2.85 -10.04 -5.45
C SER A 100 2.42 -11.51 -5.34
N PRO A 101 1.50 -12.02 -6.16
CA PRO A 101 1.07 -13.42 -6.04
C PRO A 101 2.22 -14.41 -6.28
N GLY A 102 3.12 -14.12 -7.22
CA GLY A 102 4.27 -14.98 -7.49
C GLY A 102 5.23 -15.07 -6.31
N LEU A 103 5.67 -13.93 -5.79
CA LEU A 103 6.62 -13.91 -4.67
C LEU A 103 6.01 -14.45 -3.38
N LEU A 104 4.75 -14.07 -3.06
CA LEU A 104 4.10 -14.54 -1.85
C LEU A 104 3.76 -16.05 -1.94
N ALA A 105 3.30 -16.54 -3.09
CA ALA A 105 3.06 -17.98 -3.30
C ALA A 105 4.34 -18.80 -3.08
N VAL A 106 5.45 -18.39 -3.70
CA VAL A 106 6.75 -19.06 -3.52
C VAL A 106 7.16 -19.03 -2.06
N ALA A 107 7.07 -17.88 -1.38
CA ALA A 107 7.41 -17.77 0.03
C ALA A 107 6.58 -18.71 0.92
N LEU A 108 5.25 -18.71 0.76
CA LEU A 108 4.36 -19.55 1.57
C LEU A 108 4.51 -21.03 1.26
N LEU A 109 4.66 -21.41 -0.02
CA LEU A 109 4.86 -22.81 -0.39
C LEU A 109 6.20 -23.35 0.13
N LEU A 110 7.27 -22.58 0.08
CA LEU A 110 8.55 -22.97 0.69
C LEU A 110 8.43 -23.13 2.21
N LEU A 111 7.78 -22.19 2.88
CA LEU A 111 7.54 -22.28 4.32
C LEU A 111 6.62 -23.45 4.70
N SER A 112 5.65 -23.80 3.84
CA SER A 112 4.73 -24.92 4.08
C SER A 112 5.43 -26.28 4.09
N LEU A 113 6.63 -26.40 3.50
CA LEU A 113 7.45 -27.61 3.60
C LEU A 113 7.95 -27.87 5.04
N PHE A 114 8.02 -26.82 5.87
CA PHE A 114 8.46 -26.92 7.26
C PHE A 114 7.30 -26.95 8.26
N SER A 115 6.14 -26.35 7.90
CA SER A 115 4.96 -26.34 8.76
C SER A 115 3.67 -26.08 7.97
N PRO A 116 2.60 -26.85 8.22
CA PRO A 116 1.30 -26.63 7.60
C PRO A 116 0.66 -25.27 7.97
N ALA A 117 1.15 -24.60 9.02
CA ALA A 117 0.70 -23.27 9.41
C ALA A 117 0.90 -22.21 8.31
N PHE A 118 1.77 -22.45 7.34
CA PHE A 118 2.06 -21.55 6.22
C PHE A 118 1.30 -21.89 4.94
N VAL A 119 0.43 -22.88 4.95
CA VAL A 119 -0.38 -23.20 3.76
C VAL A 119 -1.29 -22.02 3.43
N PRO A 120 -1.26 -21.52 2.17
CA PRO A 120 -2.08 -20.38 1.76
C PRO A 120 -3.56 -20.61 2.02
N GLY A 121 -4.27 -19.58 2.51
CA GLY A 121 -5.68 -19.68 2.88
C GLY A 121 -6.59 -20.13 1.76
N ILE A 122 -6.29 -19.79 0.50
CA ILE A 122 -7.05 -20.26 -0.66
C ILE A 122 -7.04 -21.80 -0.80
N LEU A 123 -5.99 -22.46 -0.34
CA LEU A 123 -5.90 -23.93 -0.41
C LEU A 123 -6.68 -24.60 0.73
N THR A 124 -6.80 -23.95 1.88
CA THR A 124 -7.43 -24.48 3.11
C THR A 124 -8.88 -24.02 3.30
N SER A 125 -9.29 -22.93 2.67
CA SER A 125 -10.65 -22.39 2.78
C SER A 125 -11.71 -23.36 2.24
N SER A 126 -12.80 -23.51 2.97
CA SER A 126 -14.00 -24.21 2.53
C SER A 126 -14.80 -23.39 1.51
N ASN A 127 -14.71 -22.06 1.56
CA ASN A 127 -15.39 -21.14 0.63
C ASN A 127 -14.38 -20.33 -0.20
N LYS A 128 -13.76 -21.00 -1.17
CA LYS A 128 -12.76 -20.40 -2.05
C LYS A 128 -13.33 -19.27 -2.92
N VAL A 129 -14.58 -19.40 -3.36
CA VAL A 129 -15.25 -18.40 -4.22
C VAL A 129 -15.42 -17.10 -3.46
N SER A 130 -15.95 -17.16 -2.23
CA SER A 130 -16.11 -15.96 -1.39
C SER A 130 -14.76 -15.29 -1.12
N LEU A 131 -13.71 -16.07 -0.83
CA LEU A 131 -12.37 -15.55 -0.57
C LEU A 131 -11.79 -14.85 -1.81
N LEU A 132 -11.94 -15.45 -3.00
CA LEU A 132 -11.51 -14.84 -4.26
C LEU A 132 -12.28 -13.55 -4.56
N VAL A 133 -13.61 -13.57 -4.46
CA VAL A 133 -14.45 -12.40 -4.75
C VAL A 133 -14.15 -11.28 -3.77
N SER A 134 -14.10 -11.55 -2.46
CA SER A 134 -13.81 -10.52 -1.45
C SER A 134 -12.40 -9.94 -1.62
N GLY A 135 -11.39 -10.77 -1.88
CA GLY A 135 -10.04 -10.33 -2.14
C GLY A 135 -9.93 -9.45 -3.39
N LEU A 136 -10.58 -9.83 -4.49
CA LEU A 136 -10.59 -9.04 -5.73
C LEU A 136 -11.33 -7.71 -5.55
N VAL A 137 -12.50 -7.72 -4.93
CA VAL A 137 -13.26 -6.48 -4.66
C VAL A 137 -12.47 -5.53 -3.76
N ALA A 138 -11.91 -6.04 -2.67
CA ALA A 138 -11.07 -5.23 -1.81
C ALA A 138 -9.85 -4.69 -2.56
N GLY A 139 -9.18 -5.53 -3.36
CA GLY A 139 -8.05 -5.11 -4.18
C GLY A 139 -8.41 -3.97 -5.14
N ILE A 140 -9.54 -4.06 -5.85
CA ILE A 140 -10.02 -3.02 -6.75
C ILE A 140 -10.25 -1.70 -6.00
N LEU A 141 -10.96 -1.75 -4.88
CA LEU A 141 -11.26 -0.56 -4.08
C LEU A 141 -9.96 0.08 -3.56
N VAL A 142 -9.08 -0.71 -2.96
CA VAL A 142 -7.80 -0.23 -2.42
C VAL A 142 -6.93 0.35 -3.54
N GLY A 143 -6.75 -0.38 -4.64
CA GLY A 143 -5.92 0.06 -5.75
C GLY A 143 -6.41 1.38 -6.37
N ILE A 144 -7.71 1.60 -6.48
CA ILE A 144 -8.27 2.84 -7.01
C ILE A 144 -8.13 3.97 -5.98
N PHE A 145 -8.69 3.79 -4.80
CA PHE A 145 -8.81 4.88 -3.83
C PHE A 145 -7.46 5.30 -3.23
N GLU A 146 -6.54 4.39 -3.02
CA GLU A 146 -5.23 4.76 -2.52
C GLU A 146 -4.35 5.37 -3.61
N GLU A 147 -4.32 4.79 -4.81
CA GLU A 147 -3.38 5.24 -5.83
C GLU A 147 -3.80 6.55 -6.50
N LEU A 148 -5.04 6.99 -6.40
CA LEU A 148 -5.44 8.37 -6.75
C LEU A 148 -4.62 9.41 -5.96
N GLY A 149 -4.25 9.09 -4.73
CA GLY A 149 -3.43 9.95 -3.88
C GLY A 149 -1.92 9.63 -3.97
N TRP A 150 -1.54 8.40 -3.59
CA TRP A 150 -0.12 8.04 -3.52
C TRP A 150 0.59 8.20 -4.87
N THR A 151 0.11 7.53 -5.93
CA THR A 151 0.70 7.60 -7.28
C THR A 151 0.11 8.74 -8.11
N GLY A 152 -1.13 9.10 -7.91
CA GLY A 152 -1.78 10.20 -8.65
C GLY A 152 -1.26 11.57 -8.25
N PHE A 153 -0.91 11.77 -6.97
CA PHE A 153 -0.45 13.06 -6.44
C PHE A 153 0.99 13.04 -5.93
N ALA A 154 1.33 12.21 -4.94
CA ALA A 154 2.59 12.34 -4.21
C ALA A 154 3.81 11.89 -5.04
N ILE A 155 3.77 10.69 -5.64
CA ILE A 155 4.92 10.11 -6.34
C ILE A 155 5.44 11.00 -7.48
N PRO A 156 4.63 11.53 -8.41
CA PRO A 156 5.15 12.37 -9.50
C PRO A 156 5.90 13.61 -9.01
N ARG A 157 5.50 14.15 -7.85
CA ARG A 157 6.11 15.36 -7.27
C ARG A 157 7.39 15.05 -6.52
N LEU A 158 7.45 13.91 -5.84
CA LEU A 158 8.69 13.43 -5.23
C LEU A 158 9.73 13.08 -6.29
N ARG A 159 9.31 12.48 -7.42
CA ARG A 159 10.19 12.14 -8.55
C ARG A 159 10.84 13.34 -9.20
N LEU A 160 10.34 14.55 -8.99
CA LEU A 160 11.02 15.78 -9.42
C LEU A 160 12.28 16.10 -8.60
N ARG A 161 12.48 15.47 -7.45
CA ARG A 161 13.58 15.76 -6.51
C ARG A 161 14.37 14.54 -6.08
N TYR A 162 13.78 13.36 -6.14
CA TYR A 162 14.33 12.12 -5.57
C TYR A 162 14.33 11.00 -6.60
N GLY A 163 15.31 10.12 -6.52
CA GLY A 163 15.36 8.87 -7.27
C GLY A 163 14.19 7.93 -6.93
N ILE A 164 14.05 6.85 -7.71
CA ILE A 164 12.99 5.84 -7.51
C ILE A 164 13.07 5.24 -6.11
N LEU A 165 14.27 4.84 -5.68
CA LEU A 165 14.48 4.22 -4.36
C LEU A 165 14.05 5.16 -3.23
N SER A 166 14.56 6.40 -3.21
CA SER A 166 14.23 7.38 -2.17
C SER A 166 12.75 7.73 -2.18
N THR A 167 12.13 7.91 -3.37
CA THR A 167 10.69 8.15 -3.49
C THR A 167 9.88 6.99 -2.93
N GLY A 168 10.23 5.76 -3.31
CA GLY A 168 9.56 4.56 -2.83
C GLY A 168 9.70 4.36 -1.32
N LEU A 169 10.87 4.64 -0.75
CA LEU A 169 11.10 4.57 0.70
C LEU A 169 10.29 5.63 1.46
N ILE A 170 10.31 6.89 1.01
CA ILE A 170 9.53 7.97 1.65
C ILE A 170 8.05 7.62 1.65
N VAL A 171 7.49 7.27 0.49
CA VAL A 171 6.06 6.94 0.40
C VAL A 171 5.75 5.64 1.13
N GLY A 172 6.61 4.62 1.05
CA GLY A 172 6.42 3.33 1.71
C GLY A 172 6.43 3.41 3.24
N LEU A 173 7.31 4.24 3.82
CA LEU A 173 7.34 4.48 5.26
C LEU A 173 6.09 5.25 5.74
N VAL A 174 5.69 6.29 5.01
CA VAL A 174 4.45 7.04 5.34
C VAL A 174 3.22 6.14 5.15
N TRP A 175 3.22 5.28 4.14
CA TRP A 175 2.16 4.32 3.88
C TRP A 175 2.06 3.26 4.99
N GLY A 176 3.20 2.74 5.48
CA GLY A 176 3.24 1.88 6.66
C GLY A 176 2.68 2.59 7.90
N LEU A 177 3.15 3.81 8.18
CA LEU A 177 2.64 4.63 9.28
C LEU A 177 1.12 4.88 9.18
N TRP A 178 0.63 5.14 7.98
CA TRP A 178 -0.80 5.37 7.72
C TRP A 178 -1.67 4.18 8.12
N HIS A 179 -1.19 2.94 7.94
CA HIS A 179 -1.89 1.72 8.34
C HIS A 179 -1.89 1.48 9.86
N MET A 180 -1.02 2.14 10.62
CA MET A 180 -0.77 1.81 12.03
C MET A 180 -2.02 1.66 12.89
N PRO A 181 -3.04 2.54 12.85
CA PRO A 181 -4.22 2.40 13.72
C PRO A 181 -5.00 1.10 13.51
N LEU A 182 -5.03 0.57 12.28
CA LEU A 182 -5.73 -0.70 11.99
C LEU A 182 -4.99 -1.92 12.56
N PHE A 183 -3.67 -1.84 12.72
CA PHE A 183 -2.86 -2.98 13.14
C PHE A 183 -2.50 -2.99 14.63
N ILE A 184 -2.73 -1.88 15.36
CA ILE A 184 -2.42 -1.79 16.79
C ILE A 184 -3.19 -2.86 17.59
N ALA A 185 -4.48 -3.02 17.35
CA ALA A 185 -5.29 -4.01 18.05
C ALA A 185 -4.79 -5.45 17.82
N SER A 186 -4.50 -5.79 16.55
CA SER A 186 -3.93 -7.10 16.19
C SER A 186 -2.54 -7.32 16.80
N ALA A 187 -1.71 -6.27 16.88
CA ALA A 187 -0.39 -6.39 17.48
C ALA A 187 -0.48 -6.60 18.99
N ARG A 188 -1.38 -5.89 19.67
CA ARG A 188 -1.60 -6.02 21.12
C ARG A 188 -2.21 -7.37 21.53
N ALA A 189 -3.02 -7.97 20.66
CA ALA A 189 -3.59 -9.31 20.88
C ALA A 189 -2.56 -10.43 20.71
N SER A 190 -1.34 -10.13 20.29
CA SER A 190 -0.27 -11.12 20.10
C SER A 190 0.14 -11.76 21.42
N GLN A 191 0.24 -13.10 21.43
CA GLN A 191 0.63 -13.88 22.59
C GLN A 191 2.13 -14.29 22.56
N SER A 192 2.70 -14.39 21.36
CA SER A 192 4.05 -14.97 21.17
C SER A 192 5.07 -13.98 20.60
N VAL A 193 4.62 -12.82 20.10
CA VAL A 193 5.50 -11.78 19.51
C VAL A 193 5.27 -10.45 20.20
N PRO A 194 6.32 -9.74 20.63
CA PRO A 194 6.17 -8.41 21.20
C PRO A 194 5.39 -7.48 20.25
N PRO A 195 4.38 -6.73 20.75
CA PRO A 195 3.50 -5.91 19.88
C PRO A 195 4.25 -4.94 18.98
N ILE A 196 5.29 -4.29 19.50
CA ILE A 196 6.10 -3.35 18.72
C ILE A 196 6.85 -4.05 17.56
N LEU A 197 7.36 -5.26 17.79
CA LEU A 197 8.02 -6.04 16.76
C LEU A 197 7.02 -6.50 15.69
N LYS A 198 5.84 -6.96 16.09
CA LYS A 198 4.77 -7.34 15.16
C LYS A 198 4.35 -6.17 14.29
N LEU A 199 4.12 -4.97 14.87
CA LEU A 199 3.84 -3.74 14.13
C LEU A 199 4.97 -3.38 13.16
N ALA A 200 6.22 -3.40 13.65
CA ALA A 200 7.37 -3.06 12.81
C ALA A 200 7.47 -3.98 11.59
N VAL A 201 7.27 -5.27 11.77
CA VAL A 201 7.30 -6.24 10.67
C VAL A 201 6.13 -6.04 9.72
N LEU A 202 4.89 -5.94 10.23
CA LEU A 202 3.71 -5.79 9.39
C LEU A 202 3.74 -4.51 8.55
N LEU A 203 4.26 -3.41 9.10
CA LEU A 203 4.15 -2.09 8.48
C LEU A 203 5.43 -1.66 7.73
N PHE A 204 6.60 -2.14 8.14
CA PHE A 204 7.86 -1.59 7.65
C PHE A 204 8.81 -2.61 7.03
N SER A 205 8.45 -3.91 6.97
CA SER A 205 9.30 -4.91 6.34
C SER A 205 9.10 -4.96 4.82
N PHE A 206 7.88 -5.24 4.35
CA PHE A 206 7.59 -5.45 2.93
C PHE A 206 6.95 -4.23 2.24
N LEU A 207 6.18 -3.41 2.96
CA LEU A 207 5.48 -2.26 2.35
C LEU A 207 6.45 -1.28 1.67
N PRO A 208 7.59 -0.87 2.28
CA PRO A 208 8.54 -0.01 1.59
C PRO A 208 9.15 -0.66 0.33
N ALA A 209 9.50 -1.95 0.38
CA ALA A 209 10.03 -2.67 -0.77
C ALA A 209 9.03 -2.71 -1.93
N PHE A 210 7.76 -3.05 -1.62
CA PHE A 210 6.70 -3.08 -2.60
C PHE A 210 6.44 -1.69 -3.20
N ARG A 211 6.45 -0.64 -2.38
CA ARG A 211 6.30 0.73 -2.85
C ARG A 211 7.44 1.18 -3.77
N VAL A 212 8.68 0.75 -3.52
CA VAL A 212 9.80 1.00 -4.43
C VAL A 212 9.54 0.38 -5.81
N LEU A 213 9.06 -0.87 -5.86
CA LEU A 213 8.70 -1.54 -7.12
C LEU A 213 7.54 -0.83 -7.83
N MET A 214 6.53 -0.37 -7.10
CA MET A 214 5.43 0.41 -7.68
C MET A 214 5.92 1.73 -8.29
N VAL A 215 6.81 2.45 -7.60
CA VAL A 215 7.42 3.67 -8.13
C VAL A 215 8.23 3.37 -9.38
N TRP A 216 8.99 2.28 -9.41
CA TRP A 216 9.72 1.83 -10.59
C TRP A 216 8.80 1.54 -11.77
N VAL A 217 7.73 0.78 -11.56
CA VAL A 217 6.74 0.47 -12.61
C VAL A 217 6.10 1.75 -13.13
N TYR A 218 5.68 2.64 -12.23
CA TYR A 218 5.10 3.94 -12.61
C TYR A 218 6.08 4.82 -13.39
N ASP A 219 7.34 4.91 -12.95
CA ASP A 219 8.39 5.70 -13.61
C ASP A 219 8.64 5.21 -15.06
N ARG A 220 8.58 3.90 -15.28
CA ARG A 220 8.79 3.28 -16.59
C ARG A 220 7.59 3.33 -17.53
N THR A 221 6.39 3.44 -16.98
CA THR A 221 5.15 3.38 -17.76
C THR A 221 4.44 4.73 -17.89
N GLY A 222 4.64 5.63 -16.93
CA GLY A 222 3.82 6.83 -16.78
C GLY A 222 2.33 6.52 -16.47
N SER A 223 1.99 5.25 -16.22
CA SER A 223 0.63 4.76 -16.12
C SER A 223 0.15 4.66 -14.68
N LEU A 224 -0.80 5.51 -14.31
CA LEU A 224 -1.51 5.37 -13.04
C LEU A 224 -2.36 4.10 -13.00
N LEU A 225 -2.92 3.68 -14.15
CA LEU A 225 -3.70 2.44 -14.26
C LEU A 225 -2.86 1.21 -13.90
N VAL A 226 -1.62 1.12 -14.42
CA VAL A 226 -0.74 -0.04 -14.12
C VAL A 226 -0.31 -0.04 -12.65
N ALA A 227 -0.08 1.13 -12.05
CA ALA A 227 0.18 1.23 -10.61
C ALA A 227 -1.04 0.79 -9.77
N MET A 228 -2.26 1.18 -10.16
CA MET A 228 -3.50 0.71 -9.54
C MET A 228 -3.64 -0.81 -9.62
N LEU A 229 -3.38 -1.40 -10.78
CA LEU A 229 -3.43 -2.85 -10.98
C LEU A 229 -2.38 -3.59 -10.13
N MET A 230 -1.20 -3.02 -9.99
CA MET A 230 -0.15 -3.59 -9.13
C MET A 230 -0.57 -3.57 -7.65
N HIS A 231 -1.14 -2.47 -7.17
CA HIS A 231 -1.66 -2.37 -5.80
C HIS A 231 -2.88 -3.29 -5.58
N MET A 232 -3.83 -3.31 -6.53
CA MET A 232 -4.95 -4.24 -6.53
C MET A 232 -4.48 -5.69 -6.37
N SER A 233 -3.47 -6.10 -7.14
CA SER A 233 -2.89 -7.44 -7.07
C SER A 233 -2.27 -7.72 -5.71
N GLN A 234 -1.55 -6.75 -5.12
CA GLN A 234 -0.97 -6.88 -3.78
C GLN A 234 -2.06 -7.12 -2.72
N THR A 235 -3.08 -6.28 -2.68
CA THR A 235 -4.16 -6.38 -1.69
C THR A 235 -4.96 -7.67 -1.86
N ALA A 236 -5.35 -7.99 -3.09
CA ALA A 236 -6.05 -9.24 -3.39
C ALA A 236 -5.23 -10.46 -2.95
N THR A 237 -3.93 -10.48 -3.28
CA THR A 237 -3.03 -11.56 -2.89
C THR A 237 -2.91 -11.70 -1.37
N ALA A 238 -2.73 -10.58 -0.66
CA ALA A 238 -2.62 -10.59 0.80
C ALA A 238 -3.85 -11.18 1.48
N LEU A 239 -5.05 -10.91 0.95
CA LEU A 239 -6.31 -11.46 1.48
C LEU A 239 -6.54 -12.92 1.07
N ILE A 240 -6.33 -13.26 -0.21
CA ILE A 240 -6.59 -14.59 -0.77
C ILE A 240 -5.60 -15.63 -0.22
N PHE A 241 -4.35 -15.22 0.01
CA PHE A 241 -3.29 -16.09 0.51
C PHE A 241 -3.09 -15.98 2.02
N ALA A 242 -3.89 -15.15 2.71
CA ALA A 242 -3.78 -15.00 4.16
C ALA A 242 -3.75 -16.36 4.85
N ILE A 243 -2.71 -16.61 5.66
CA ILE A 243 -2.60 -17.86 6.41
C ILE A 243 -3.55 -17.83 7.62
N PRO A 244 -4.19 -18.96 7.98
CA PRO A 244 -5.10 -19.04 9.13
C PRO A 244 -4.40 -18.83 10.47
N ALA A 245 -3.10 -19.13 10.53
CA ALA A 245 -2.31 -19.03 11.74
C ALA A 245 -1.99 -17.57 12.08
N ALA A 246 -2.12 -17.23 13.36
CA ALA A 246 -1.80 -15.92 13.89
C ALA A 246 -0.35 -15.83 14.40
N ASP A 247 0.07 -14.63 14.80
CA ASP A 247 1.32 -14.31 15.49
C ASP A 247 2.60 -14.71 14.77
N THR A 248 3.37 -15.67 15.33
CA THR A 248 4.70 -16.03 14.80
C THR A 248 4.67 -16.45 13.33
N PRO A 249 3.76 -17.31 12.85
CA PRO A 249 3.67 -17.63 11.43
C PRO A 249 3.43 -16.39 10.54
N THR A 250 2.56 -15.47 10.97
CA THR A 250 2.30 -14.23 10.24
C THR A 250 3.56 -13.36 10.16
N VAL A 251 4.28 -13.19 11.25
CA VAL A 251 5.54 -12.42 11.28
C VAL A 251 6.59 -13.06 10.38
N VAL A 252 6.78 -14.38 10.46
CA VAL A 252 7.75 -15.12 9.64
C VAL A 252 7.40 -15.01 8.15
N SER A 253 6.14 -15.22 7.78
CA SER A 253 5.71 -15.12 6.37
C SER A 253 5.92 -13.71 5.81
N ASN A 254 5.62 -12.66 6.58
CA ASN A 254 5.86 -11.28 6.17
C ASN A 254 7.36 -10.96 6.02
N LEU A 255 8.22 -11.50 6.89
CA LEU A 255 9.67 -11.32 6.77
C LEU A 255 10.23 -12.02 5.55
N VAL A 256 9.82 -13.28 5.29
CA VAL A 256 10.26 -14.02 4.09
C VAL A 256 9.77 -13.33 2.82
N TYR A 257 8.53 -12.86 2.81
CA TYR A 257 8.00 -12.08 1.68
C TYR A 257 8.76 -10.75 1.50
N ALA A 258 9.09 -10.06 2.60
CA ALA A 258 9.90 -8.85 2.55
C ALA A 258 11.28 -9.10 1.96
N VAL A 259 11.96 -10.19 2.38
CA VAL A 259 13.26 -10.60 1.79
C VAL A 259 13.12 -10.83 0.29
N ALA A 260 12.09 -11.57 -0.15
CA ALA A 260 11.85 -11.82 -1.57
C ALA A 260 11.64 -10.51 -2.36
N LEU A 261 10.88 -9.57 -1.82
CA LEU A 261 10.67 -8.25 -2.44
C LEU A 261 11.95 -7.42 -2.47
N TRP A 262 12.73 -7.38 -1.40
CA TRP A 262 14.01 -6.65 -1.39
C TRP A 262 15.04 -7.25 -2.34
N LEU A 263 15.07 -8.58 -2.47
CA LEU A 263 15.89 -9.25 -3.50
C LEU A 263 15.42 -8.86 -4.91
N PHE A 264 14.11 -8.78 -5.14
CA PHE A 264 13.59 -8.33 -6.42
C PHE A 264 13.91 -6.84 -6.69
N VAL A 265 13.82 -5.97 -5.69
CA VAL A 265 14.31 -4.57 -5.79
C VAL A 265 15.79 -4.53 -6.16
N ALA A 266 16.62 -5.35 -5.52
CA ALA A 266 18.05 -5.41 -5.81
C ALA A 266 18.33 -5.89 -7.24
N LEU A 267 17.59 -6.90 -7.73
CA LEU A 267 17.67 -7.37 -9.11
C LEU A 267 17.29 -6.28 -10.11
N VAL A 268 16.19 -5.56 -9.86
CA VAL A 268 15.74 -4.43 -10.68
C VAL A 268 16.78 -3.32 -10.67
N ALA A 269 17.35 -2.97 -9.52
CA ALA A 269 18.39 -1.96 -9.40
C ALA A 269 19.64 -2.34 -10.22
N ARG A 270 20.06 -3.60 -10.12
CA ARG A 270 21.19 -4.12 -10.86
C ARG A 270 20.95 -4.14 -12.37
N ALA A 271 19.77 -4.62 -12.81
CA ALA A 271 19.37 -4.66 -14.22
C ALA A 271 19.30 -3.26 -14.85
N ASN A 272 18.93 -2.25 -14.08
CA ASN A 272 18.86 -0.86 -14.51
C ASN A 272 20.18 -0.08 -14.23
N ARG A 273 21.31 -0.76 -14.00
CA ARG A 273 22.66 -0.16 -13.80
C ARG A 273 22.66 0.94 -12.73
N GLY A 274 21.97 0.75 -11.62
CA GLY A 274 21.88 1.71 -10.53
C GLY A 274 21.01 2.96 -10.82
N GLN A 275 20.26 2.99 -11.93
CA GLN A 275 19.42 4.13 -12.30
C GLN A 275 18.21 4.36 -11.36
N LEU A 276 17.99 3.47 -10.37
CA LEU A 276 16.95 3.70 -9.35
C LEU A 276 17.27 4.89 -8.43
N GLU A 277 18.52 5.34 -8.38
CA GLU A 277 18.97 6.47 -7.55
C GLU A 277 18.98 7.81 -8.31
N ARG A 278 18.83 7.80 -9.63
CA ARG A 278 18.87 9.01 -10.45
C ARG A 278 17.49 9.68 -10.54
N VAL A 279 17.49 10.99 -10.51
CA VAL A 279 16.32 11.83 -10.77
C VAL A 279 16.08 11.92 -12.27
#